data_59d04b90bf5219abc2164a14f2e2de38
#
_entry.id   59d04b90bf5219abc2164a14f2e2de38
#
_cell.length_a   1.000
_cell.length_b   1.000
_cell.length_c   1.000
_cell.angle_alpha   90.00
_cell.angle_beta   90.00
_cell.angle_gamma   90.00
#
_symmetry.space_group_name_H-M   'P 1'
#
loop_
_entity.id
_entity.type
_entity.pdbx_description
1 polymer ?
#
loop_
_entity_poly.entity_id
_entity_poly.type
_entity_poly.pdbx_seq_one_letter_code
_entity_poly.pdbx_strand_id
1 'polypeptide(L)'
;YLEELKSKTSINVDEFYGLEGIGPKTIKIIYDNLGVKDLSDLEKAASKGKLRNIRGFSERKEEIILKKIQQFRKGRDRYLLGEVYPLVKQIETQLLNFKGVKCVVAAGSFRRMKETIGDIDFVVASNEAKKIMDYFISLPEIGEILGKGASKSFVRLNNGIDADLLVIPEESFGSALQYFTGSKEHDVAMRKVALAKGLHLNEWGIFDKNQNKVAGSTEEGVYHALDLEWIPPEIRENTGEIELAKNGGKGLPHLIQYNDLRGDLQVHSNSTDGTMSIEDMALVAKENFGLEYIAITDHTKSLKLTNGLDETQLLDQANKIAELNDRIKQGQYDTKRPPLRRKLEPRHIHDGKEITTTVTVGKNFKILSAAEVNIMKDGSLDIPNNVLDKLDIVGAAIHSNFLLPIEVQTDRLLQALENPSIDIIFHPTGRRINKREGYPVNIEKLLDKAKDTNTLLEIDAHYDRLDLKDEYVRMAVQKGINLVIDSDAHHPIHFAFLKFGIGQARRGWAKKSDIRNTLPFKELLSSLK
;
A
#
# COMPACT_ATOMS: atom_id res chain seq x y z
N TYR A 1 15.81 -27.34 -13.14
CA TYR A 1 15.66 -26.88 -14.54
C TYR A 1 15.87 -25.37 -14.69
N LEU A 2 15.30 -24.56 -13.80
CA LEU A 2 15.42 -23.08 -13.83
C LEU A 2 16.82 -22.61 -13.46
N GLU A 3 17.39 -23.16 -12.39
CA GLU A 3 18.78 -22.96 -11.97
C GLU A 3 19.77 -23.43 -13.04
N GLU A 4 19.43 -24.52 -13.71
CA GLU A 4 20.23 -25.06 -14.81
C GLU A 4 20.17 -24.14 -16.06
N LEU A 5 19.05 -23.49 -16.31
CA LEU A 5 18.91 -22.48 -17.37
C LEU A 5 19.74 -21.23 -17.05
N LYS A 6 19.69 -20.74 -15.80
CA LYS A 6 20.48 -19.59 -15.33
C LYS A 6 21.99 -19.84 -15.44
N SER A 7 22.44 -21.07 -15.15
CA SER A 7 23.86 -21.42 -15.17
C SER A 7 24.45 -21.72 -16.56
N LYS A 8 23.61 -22.15 -17.52
CA LYS A 8 24.04 -22.60 -18.86
C LYS A 8 23.75 -21.61 -19.99
N THR A 9 23.03 -20.54 -19.74
CA THR A 9 22.65 -19.57 -20.78
C THR A 9 22.85 -18.14 -20.31
N SER A 10 23.10 -17.21 -21.24
CA SER A 10 23.17 -15.77 -20.97
C SER A 10 21.77 -15.11 -20.93
N ILE A 11 20.72 -15.87 -20.59
CA ILE A 11 19.36 -15.37 -20.53
C ILE A 11 19.13 -14.69 -19.19
N ASN A 12 18.59 -13.46 -19.20
CA ASN A 12 18.06 -12.81 -18.00
C ASN A 12 16.68 -13.38 -17.67
N VAL A 13 16.65 -14.57 -17.07
CA VAL A 13 15.42 -15.32 -16.81
C VAL A 13 14.48 -14.54 -15.89
N ASP A 14 15.02 -13.70 -15.00
CA ASP A 14 14.24 -12.93 -14.03
C ASP A 14 13.37 -11.85 -14.70
N GLU A 15 13.76 -11.37 -15.88
CA GLU A 15 12.93 -10.45 -16.67
C GLU A 15 11.68 -11.10 -17.28
N PHE A 16 11.69 -12.42 -17.46
CA PHE A 16 10.55 -13.16 -17.99
C PHE A 16 9.58 -13.63 -16.91
N TYR A 17 9.98 -13.55 -15.63
CA TYR A 17 9.10 -13.81 -14.50
C TYR A 17 7.97 -12.76 -14.47
N GLY A 18 6.76 -13.23 -14.57
CA GLY A 18 5.56 -12.36 -14.61
C GLY A 18 4.91 -12.24 -15.98
N LEU A 19 5.54 -12.77 -17.05
CA LEU A 19 4.84 -12.97 -18.31
C LEU A 19 4.03 -14.27 -18.24
N GLU A 20 2.78 -14.17 -17.82
CA GLU A 20 1.87 -15.30 -17.72
C GLU A 20 1.77 -16.06 -19.05
N GLY A 21 1.99 -17.38 -19.04
CA GLY A 21 1.97 -18.23 -20.22
C GLY A 21 3.30 -18.36 -20.97
N ILE A 22 4.38 -17.71 -20.50
CA ILE A 22 5.76 -17.90 -21.00
C ILE A 22 6.58 -18.58 -19.90
N GLY A 23 6.48 -19.90 -19.81
CA GLY A 23 7.26 -20.69 -18.86
C GLY A 23 8.72 -20.94 -19.31
N PRO A 24 9.58 -21.48 -18.43
CA PRO A 24 11.01 -21.72 -18.70
C PRO A 24 11.28 -22.55 -19.97
N LYS A 25 10.41 -23.51 -20.29
CA LYS A 25 10.50 -24.30 -21.52
C LYS A 25 10.27 -23.45 -22.77
N THR A 26 9.32 -22.53 -22.70
CA THR A 26 8.99 -21.60 -23.81
C THR A 26 10.13 -20.61 -24.02
N ILE A 27 10.70 -20.06 -22.94
CA ILE A 27 11.86 -19.15 -22.97
C ILE A 27 13.04 -19.85 -23.64
N LYS A 28 13.32 -21.09 -23.26
CA LYS A 28 14.42 -21.87 -23.86
C LYS A 28 14.21 -22.09 -25.36
N ILE A 29 12.99 -22.45 -25.80
CA ILE A 29 12.67 -22.62 -27.23
C ILE A 29 12.90 -21.33 -28.01
N ILE A 30 12.49 -20.17 -27.46
CA ILE A 30 12.67 -18.86 -28.08
C ILE A 30 14.15 -18.49 -28.15
N TYR A 31 14.90 -18.73 -27.08
CA TYR A 31 16.35 -18.51 -27.04
C TYR A 31 17.10 -19.36 -28.06
N ASP A 32 16.85 -20.66 -28.08
CA ASP A 32 17.52 -21.62 -28.96
C ASP A 32 17.27 -21.30 -30.46
N ASN A 33 16.11 -20.71 -30.81
CA ASN A 33 15.76 -20.41 -32.20
C ASN A 33 16.11 -18.96 -32.62
N LEU A 34 16.05 -17.99 -31.72
CA LEU A 34 16.18 -16.56 -32.05
C LEU A 34 17.27 -15.83 -31.26
N GLY A 35 17.92 -16.47 -30.29
CA GLY A 35 18.94 -15.86 -29.45
C GLY A 35 18.41 -14.78 -28.50
N VAL A 36 17.12 -14.76 -28.20
CA VAL A 36 16.47 -13.79 -27.31
C VAL A 36 16.96 -13.96 -25.88
N LYS A 37 17.59 -12.94 -25.31
CA LYS A 37 18.22 -12.98 -23.98
C LYS A 37 17.44 -12.25 -22.91
N ASP A 38 16.65 -11.25 -23.29
CA ASP A 38 15.88 -10.39 -22.42
C ASP A 38 14.51 -10.04 -23.00
N LEU A 39 13.71 -9.29 -22.24
CA LEU A 39 12.36 -8.90 -22.63
C LEU A 39 12.37 -7.95 -23.86
N SER A 40 13.42 -7.13 -24.01
CA SER A 40 13.56 -6.21 -25.15
C SER A 40 13.81 -6.96 -26.46
N ASP A 41 14.61 -8.01 -26.39
CA ASP A 41 14.87 -8.88 -27.54
C ASP A 41 13.61 -9.67 -27.91
N LEU A 42 12.84 -10.14 -26.91
CA LEU A 42 11.56 -10.83 -27.14
C LEU A 42 10.56 -9.91 -27.85
N GLU A 43 10.42 -8.68 -27.40
CA GLU A 43 9.53 -7.69 -28.02
C GLU A 43 9.93 -7.38 -29.46
N LYS A 44 11.23 -7.15 -29.73
CA LYS A 44 11.76 -6.94 -31.08
C LYS A 44 11.52 -8.15 -31.99
N ALA A 45 11.64 -9.36 -31.44
CA ALA A 45 11.36 -10.58 -32.21
C ALA A 45 9.86 -10.72 -32.53
N ALA A 46 8.98 -10.48 -31.54
CA ALA A 46 7.53 -10.56 -31.70
C ALA A 46 7.01 -9.47 -32.67
N SER A 47 7.47 -8.21 -32.50
CA SER A 47 7.05 -7.08 -33.38
C SER A 47 7.49 -7.25 -34.84
N LYS A 48 8.54 -8.03 -35.10
CA LYS A 48 9.02 -8.37 -36.45
C LYS A 48 8.42 -9.66 -37.01
N GLY A 49 7.45 -10.26 -36.33
CA GLY A 49 6.81 -11.50 -36.79
C GLY A 49 7.71 -12.73 -36.77
N LYS A 50 8.79 -12.73 -35.96
CA LYS A 50 9.78 -13.82 -35.97
C LYS A 50 9.36 -15.02 -35.12
N LEU A 51 8.50 -14.83 -34.10
CA LEU A 51 8.07 -15.92 -33.21
C LEU A 51 7.18 -16.91 -33.96
N ARG A 52 6.31 -16.45 -34.88
CA ARG A 52 5.43 -17.32 -35.68
C ARG A 52 6.16 -18.35 -36.53
N ASN A 53 7.44 -18.12 -36.82
CA ASN A 53 8.28 -19.03 -37.58
C ASN A 53 8.87 -20.16 -36.73
N ILE A 54 8.67 -20.14 -35.43
CA ILE A 54 9.11 -21.20 -34.51
C ILE A 54 8.03 -22.28 -34.44
N ARG A 55 8.40 -23.54 -34.53
CA ARG A 55 7.47 -24.66 -34.40
C ARG A 55 6.70 -24.59 -33.08
N GLY A 56 5.37 -24.54 -33.14
CA GLY A 56 4.47 -24.44 -31.97
C GLY A 56 4.10 -23.00 -31.59
N PHE A 57 4.50 -22.00 -32.41
CA PHE A 57 4.03 -20.63 -32.30
C PHE A 57 3.17 -20.29 -33.52
N SER A 58 1.96 -19.83 -33.29
CA SER A 58 1.07 -19.27 -34.30
C SER A 58 1.16 -17.74 -34.27
N GLU A 59 0.69 -17.09 -35.34
CA GLU A 59 0.53 -15.63 -35.40
C GLU A 59 -0.28 -15.10 -34.20
N ARG A 60 -1.41 -15.74 -33.91
CA ARG A 60 -2.22 -15.39 -32.73
C ARG A 60 -1.47 -15.51 -31.40
N LYS A 61 -0.58 -16.51 -31.26
CA LYS A 61 0.24 -16.66 -30.05
C LYS A 61 1.30 -15.59 -29.95
N GLU A 62 1.88 -15.18 -31.07
CA GLU A 62 2.84 -14.05 -31.15
C GLU A 62 2.17 -12.72 -30.77
N GLU A 63 0.96 -12.44 -31.29
CA GLU A 63 0.18 -11.27 -30.92
C GLU A 63 -0.16 -11.22 -29.42
N ILE A 64 -0.54 -12.38 -28.85
CA ILE A 64 -0.80 -12.49 -27.41
C ILE A 64 0.48 -12.18 -26.61
N ILE A 65 1.63 -12.72 -27.03
CA ILE A 65 2.91 -12.46 -26.39
C ILE A 65 3.26 -10.97 -26.48
N LEU A 66 3.12 -10.36 -27.64
CA LEU A 66 3.38 -8.93 -27.84
C LEU A 66 2.46 -8.07 -26.96
N LYS A 67 1.17 -8.39 -26.91
CA LYS A 67 0.20 -7.70 -26.05
C LYS A 67 0.56 -7.85 -24.57
N LYS A 68 0.97 -9.04 -24.14
CA LYS A 68 1.43 -9.29 -22.76
C LYS A 68 2.72 -8.55 -22.42
N ILE A 69 3.68 -8.47 -23.34
CA ILE A 69 4.89 -7.66 -23.17
C ILE A 69 4.52 -6.19 -23.00
N GLN A 70 3.64 -5.67 -23.83
CA GLN A 70 3.18 -4.29 -23.74
C GLN A 70 2.42 -4.03 -22.43
N GLN A 71 1.57 -4.96 -21.98
CA GLN A 71 0.90 -4.88 -20.69
C GLN A 71 1.90 -4.97 -19.53
N PHE A 72 2.87 -5.87 -19.61
CA PHE A 72 3.93 -6.05 -18.61
C PHE A 72 4.84 -4.82 -18.54
N ARG A 73 5.17 -4.19 -19.68
CA ARG A 73 5.90 -2.91 -19.70
C ARG A 73 5.08 -1.76 -19.15
N LYS A 74 3.79 -1.67 -19.51
CA LYS A 74 2.89 -0.68 -18.90
C LYS A 74 2.78 -0.84 -17.39
N GLY A 75 2.86 -2.08 -16.88
CA GLY A 75 2.96 -2.35 -15.45
C GLY A 75 4.34 -2.03 -14.86
N ARG A 76 5.46 -2.21 -15.62
CA ARG A 76 6.82 -1.82 -15.21
C ARG A 76 7.06 -0.30 -15.27
N ASP A 77 6.28 0.43 -16.06
CA ASP A 77 6.30 1.89 -16.08
C ASP A 77 5.65 2.49 -14.81
N ARG A 78 5.17 1.64 -13.89
CA ARG A 78 4.58 2.07 -12.62
C ARG A 78 5.20 1.30 -11.45
N TYR A 79 5.71 2.07 -10.50
CA TYR A 79 6.39 1.59 -9.31
C TYR A 79 5.40 1.45 -8.15
N LEU A 80 5.61 0.50 -7.26
CA LEU A 80 4.78 0.40 -6.06
C LEU A 80 5.00 1.62 -5.16
N LEU A 81 3.93 2.15 -4.58
CA LEU A 81 3.99 3.29 -3.68
C LEU A 81 5.03 3.08 -2.56
N GLY A 82 5.02 1.91 -1.92
CA GLY A 82 5.94 1.63 -0.83
C GLY A 82 7.41 1.52 -1.24
N GLU A 83 7.68 1.13 -2.49
CA GLU A 83 9.06 1.08 -3.02
C GLU A 83 9.64 2.48 -3.23
N VAL A 84 8.83 3.43 -3.71
CA VAL A 84 9.30 4.79 -4.00
C VAL A 84 9.18 5.73 -2.81
N TYR A 85 8.35 5.41 -1.83
CA TYR A 85 8.04 6.29 -0.70
C TYR A 85 9.29 6.77 0.08
N PRO A 86 10.25 5.91 0.46
CA PRO A 86 11.45 6.36 1.17
C PRO A 86 12.28 7.34 0.36
N LEU A 87 12.47 7.07 -0.94
CA LEU A 87 13.24 7.93 -1.85
C LEU A 87 12.58 9.30 -2.02
N VAL A 88 11.26 9.33 -2.22
CA VAL A 88 10.50 10.57 -2.35
C VAL A 88 10.63 11.42 -1.09
N LYS A 89 10.48 10.82 0.09
CA LYS A 89 10.62 11.53 1.38
C LYS A 89 12.05 12.01 1.64
N GLN A 90 13.04 11.29 1.16
CA GLN A 90 14.44 11.73 1.22
C GLN A 90 14.66 12.98 0.36
N ILE A 91 14.18 12.99 -0.89
CA ILE A 91 14.29 14.15 -1.80
C ILE A 91 13.50 15.35 -1.25
N GLU A 92 12.28 15.15 -0.73
CA GLU A 92 11.51 16.21 -0.07
C GLU A 92 12.31 16.85 1.08
N THR A 93 12.95 16.02 1.92
CA THR A 93 13.74 16.48 3.07
C THR A 93 14.97 17.28 2.61
N GLN A 94 15.68 16.82 1.58
CA GLN A 94 16.84 17.51 1.02
C GLN A 94 16.44 18.87 0.43
N LEU A 95 15.34 18.93 -0.33
CA LEU A 95 14.82 20.17 -0.89
C LEU A 95 14.34 21.15 0.20
N LEU A 96 13.63 20.66 1.21
CA LEU A 96 13.14 21.51 2.30
C LEU A 96 14.28 22.15 3.10
N ASN A 97 15.40 21.45 3.26
CA ASN A 97 16.59 21.95 3.96
C ASN A 97 17.43 22.94 3.12
N PHE A 98 17.13 23.09 1.82
CA PHE A 98 17.84 24.03 0.98
C PHE A 98 17.42 25.48 1.26
N LYS A 99 18.41 26.37 1.45
CA LYS A 99 18.14 27.77 1.76
C LYS A 99 17.27 28.44 0.70
N GLY A 100 16.20 29.10 1.14
CA GLY A 100 15.25 29.80 0.27
C GLY A 100 14.01 28.96 -0.11
N VAL A 101 13.97 27.68 0.24
CA VAL A 101 12.76 26.87 0.14
C VAL A 101 11.86 27.09 1.35
N LYS A 102 10.59 27.35 1.11
CA LYS A 102 9.56 27.55 2.14
C LYS A 102 8.74 26.30 2.41
N CYS A 103 8.40 25.61 1.34
CA CYS A 103 7.59 24.40 1.39
C CYS A 103 7.92 23.49 0.21
N VAL A 104 7.86 22.19 0.42
CA VAL A 104 7.99 21.15 -0.61
C VAL A 104 6.92 20.11 -0.39
N VAL A 105 6.25 19.70 -1.46
CA VAL A 105 5.28 18.60 -1.42
C VAL A 105 5.43 17.75 -2.69
N ALA A 106 5.58 16.45 -2.52
CA ALA A 106 5.41 15.49 -3.60
C ALA A 106 3.91 15.34 -3.89
N ALA A 107 3.51 15.72 -5.08
CA ALA A 107 2.13 15.80 -5.54
C ALA A 107 1.71 14.54 -6.33
N GLY A 108 0.86 14.68 -7.32
CA GLY A 108 0.47 13.63 -8.26
C GLY A 108 -0.18 12.42 -7.60
N SER A 109 -0.02 11.28 -8.23
CA SER A 109 -0.53 9.99 -7.73
C SER A 109 0.10 9.58 -6.40
N PHE A 110 1.31 10.03 -6.10
CA PHE A 110 1.98 9.82 -4.81
C PHE A 110 1.20 10.47 -3.66
N ARG A 111 0.83 11.74 -3.79
CA ARG A 111 0.05 12.45 -2.75
C ARG A 111 -1.35 11.89 -2.60
N ARG A 112 -1.95 11.39 -3.68
CA ARG A 112 -3.24 10.71 -3.62
C ARG A 112 -3.17 9.27 -3.10
N MET A 113 -2.00 8.83 -2.62
CA MET A 113 -1.78 7.47 -2.09
C MET A 113 -2.24 6.36 -3.05
N LYS A 114 -2.01 6.55 -4.37
CA LYS A 114 -2.26 5.48 -5.36
C LYS A 114 -1.31 4.30 -5.09
N GLU A 115 -1.80 3.10 -5.23
CA GLU A 115 -1.01 1.87 -5.02
C GLU A 115 0.21 1.75 -5.95
N THR A 116 0.14 2.40 -7.11
CA THR A 116 1.24 2.49 -8.08
C THR A 116 1.46 3.91 -8.56
N ILE A 117 2.73 4.27 -8.77
CA ILE A 117 3.22 5.60 -9.14
C ILE A 117 3.86 5.52 -10.52
N GLY A 118 3.49 6.40 -11.46
CA GLY A 118 4.11 6.49 -12.79
C GLY A 118 5.30 7.42 -12.80
N ASP A 119 5.13 8.58 -12.19
CA ASP A 119 6.08 9.69 -12.09
C ASP A 119 5.92 10.39 -10.73
N ILE A 120 6.85 11.26 -10.40
CA ILE A 120 6.82 12.01 -9.13
C ILE A 120 6.85 13.50 -9.45
N ASP A 121 5.82 14.24 -9.03
CA ASP A 121 5.76 15.68 -9.14
C ASP A 121 6.17 16.35 -7.81
N PHE A 122 7.28 17.07 -7.77
CA PHE A 122 7.64 17.91 -6.64
C PHE A 122 7.20 19.35 -6.89
N VAL A 123 6.42 19.92 -5.98
CA VAL A 123 6.01 21.32 -6.00
C VAL A 123 6.72 22.05 -4.87
N VAL A 124 7.47 23.11 -5.18
CA VAL A 124 8.30 23.86 -4.26
C VAL A 124 7.89 25.32 -4.23
N ALA A 125 7.61 25.85 -3.04
CA ALA A 125 7.38 27.27 -2.82
C ALA A 125 8.70 28.01 -2.62
N SER A 126 9.08 28.87 -3.58
CA SER A 126 10.26 29.73 -3.48
C SER A 126 10.32 30.77 -4.58
N ASN A 127 11.04 31.89 -4.30
CA ASN A 127 11.39 32.91 -5.30
C ASN A 127 12.79 32.70 -5.92
N GLU A 128 13.52 31.65 -5.52
CA GLU A 128 14.89 31.36 -5.96
C GLU A 128 14.95 30.16 -6.95
N ALA A 129 14.04 30.10 -7.92
CA ALA A 129 13.84 28.95 -8.79
C ALA A 129 15.15 28.42 -9.39
N LYS A 130 16.01 29.29 -9.95
CA LYS A 130 17.26 28.89 -10.60
C LYS A 130 18.18 28.10 -9.65
N LYS A 131 18.38 28.59 -8.40
CA LYS A 131 19.27 27.95 -7.43
C LYS A 131 18.73 26.59 -7.01
N ILE A 132 17.41 26.49 -6.83
CA ILE A 132 16.76 25.23 -6.43
C ILE A 132 16.81 24.21 -7.56
N MET A 133 16.61 24.64 -8.82
CA MET A 133 16.78 23.78 -9.99
C MET A 133 18.21 23.25 -10.09
N ASP A 134 19.21 24.14 -9.92
CA ASP A 134 20.62 23.74 -9.96
C ASP A 134 20.95 22.74 -8.83
N TYR A 135 20.39 22.94 -7.63
CA TYR A 135 20.55 22.02 -6.51
C TYR A 135 19.86 20.66 -6.79
N PHE A 136 18.58 20.67 -7.22
CA PHE A 136 17.82 19.46 -7.48
C PHE A 136 18.53 18.53 -8.47
N ILE A 137 18.97 19.07 -9.60
CA ILE A 137 19.68 18.26 -10.61
C ILE A 137 21.06 17.77 -10.17
N SER A 138 21.62 18.34 -9.07
CA SER A 138 22.88 17.90 -8.48
C SER A 138 22.72 16.83 -7.40
N LEU A 139 21.50 16.46 -7.03
CA LEU A 139 21.24 15.43 -6.02
C LEU A 139 21.77 14.06 -6.50
N PRO A 140 22.36 13.28 -5.59
CA PRO A 140 22.94 11.97 -5.95
C PRO A 140 21.90 10.95 -6.43
N GLU A 141 20.61 11.18 -6.15
CA GLU A 141 19.49 10.37 -6.59
C GLU A 141 19.16 10.54 -8.10
N ILE A 142 19.65 11.60 -8.73
CA ILE A 142 19.39 11.92 -10.13
C ILE A 142 20.32 11.11 -11.02
N GLY A 143 19.75 10.28 -11.90
CA GLY A 143 20.49 9.48 -12.89
C GLY A 143 20.67 10.20 -14.22
N GLU A 144 19.62 10.90 -14.69
CA GLU A 144 19.62 11.59 -15.99
C GLU A 144 18.80 12.88 -15.94
N ILE A 145 19.30 13.93 -16.58
CA ILE A 145 18.55 15.18 -16.76
C ILE A 145 17.86 15.15 -18.12
N LEU A 146 16.53 15.02 -18.11
CA LEU A 146 15.71 14.96 -19.32
C LEU A 146 15.38 16.36 -19.87
N GLY A 147 15.30 17.35 -18.98
CA GLY A 147 15.04 18.74 -19.34
C GLY A 147 15.20 19.69 -18.17
N LYS A 148 15.59 20.94 -18.49
CA LYS A 148 15.76 22.01 -17.50
C LYS A 148 15.24 23.32 -18.05
N GLY A 149 14.19 23.85 -17.41
CA GLY A 149 13.61 25.16 -17.70
C GLY A 149 13.96 26.18 -16.60
N ALA A 150 13.34 27.35 -16.68
CA ALA A 150 13.54 28.42 -15.69
C ALA A 150 12.92 28.11 -14.32
N SER A 151 11.77 27.42 -14.30
CA SER A 151 10.99 27.08 -13.10
C SER A 151 10.56 25.62 -13.04
N LYS A 152 10.88 24.82 -14.06
CA LYS A 152 10.54 23.39 -14.14
C LYS A 152 11.73 22.59 -14.64
N SER A 153 12.00 21.45 -14.02
CA SER A 153 13.01 20.46 -14.44
C SER A 153 12.39 19.08 -14.51
N PHE A 154 12.88 18.28 -15.46
CA PHE A 154 12.47 16.90 -15.70
C PHE A 154 13.72 16.04 -15.57
N VAL A 155 13.67 15.04 -14.74
CA VAL A 155 14.80 14.13 -14.49
C VAL A 155 14.33 12.69 -14.43
N ARG A 156 15.28 11.78 -14.64
CA ARG A 156 15.10 10.36 -14.30
C ARG A 156 15.96 10.03 -13.10
N LEU A 157 15.35 9.43 -12.09
CA LEU A 157 16.04 8.98 -10.89
C LEU A 157 16.85 7.70 -11.18
N ASN A 158 17.83 7.38 -10.31
CA ASN A 158 18.67 6.19 -10.49
C ASN A 158 17.90 4.86 -10.52
N ASN A 159 16.72 4.80 -9.94
CA ASN A 159 15.83 3.64 -9.98
C ASN A 159 14.95 3.57 -11.25
N GLY A 160 15.08 4.54 -12.16
CA GLY A 160 14.37 4.58 -13.44
C GLY A 160 13.05 5.33 -13.44
N ILE A 161 12.54 5.79 -12.29
CA ILE A 161 11.31 6.60 -12.24
C ILE A 161 11.57 8.04 -12.68
N ASP A 162 10.66 8.61 -13.44
CA ASP A 162 10.74 10.02 -13.84
C ASP A 162 10.24 10.92 -12.70
N ALA A 163 10.90 12.06 -12.54
CA ALA A 163 10.52 13.05 -11.53
C ALA A 163 10.57 14.46 -12.09
N ASP A 164 9.54 15.23 -11.79
CA ASP A 164 9.37 16.61 -12.16
C ASP A 164 9.53 17.50 -10.93
N LEU A 165 10.27 18.58 -11.08
CA LEU A 165 10.33 19.65 -10.08
C LEU A 165 9.74 20.94 -10.65
N LEU A 166 8.73 21.47 -9.97
CA LEU A 166 8.19 22.81 -10.22
C LEU A 166 8.54 23.72 -9.05
N VAL A 167 9.19 24.84 -9.31
CA VAL A 167 9.39 25.93 -8.33
C VAL A 167 8.46 27.09 -8.67
N ILE A 168 7.65 27.50 -7.70
CA ILE A 168 6.61 28.50 -7.88
C ILE A 168 6.61 29.50 -6.71
N PRO A 169 6.20 30.78 -6.91
CA PRO A 169 6.07 31.74 -5.82
C PRO A 169 5.02 31.31 -4.77
N GLU A 170 5.22 31.73 -3.51
CA GLU A 170 4.33 31.37 -2.39
C GLU A 170 2.85 31.70 -2.66
N GLU A 171 2.59 32.84 -3.31
CA GLU A 171 1.24 33.28 -3.66
C GLU A 171 0.51 32.40 -4.70
N SER A 172 1.22 31.45 -5.31
CA SER A 172 0.67 30.50 -6.29
C SER A 172 0.78 29.05 -5.83
N PHE A 173 1.42 28.80 -4.67
CA PHE A 173 1.74 27.45 -4.22
C PHE A 173 0.50 26.56 -4.05
N GLY A 174 -0.59 27.10 -3.45
CA GLY A 174 -1.82 26.34 -3.25
C GLY A 174 -2.49 25.90 -4.56
N SER A 175 -2.50 26.78 -5.57
CA SER A 175 -3.04 26.43 -6.90
C SER A 175 -2.18 25.41 -7.60
N ALA A 176 -0.85 25.57 -7.57
CA ALA A 176 0.07 24.60 -8.14
C ALA A 176 -0.07 23.23 -7.45
N LEU A 177 -0.16 23.22 -6.13
CA LEU A 177 -0.33 22.00 -5.35
C LEU A 177 -1.65 21.28 -5.70
N GLN A 178 -2.76 22.02 -5.80
CA GLN A 178 -4.05 21.48 -6.23
C GLN A 178 -3.94 20.89 -7.65
N TYR A 179 -3.40 21.65 -8.60
CA TYR A 179 -3.27 21.26 -10.00
C TYR A 179 -2.39 20.01 -10.18
N PHE A 180 -1.19 20.00 -9.59
CA PHE A 180 -0.27 18.85 -9.72
C PHE A 180 -0.68 17.65 -8.86
N THR A 181 -1.50 17.84 -7.83
CA THR A 181 -2.09 16.69 -7.11
C THR A 181 -3.08 15.93 -7.99
N GLY A 182 -3.88 16.60 -8.82
CA GLY A 182 -4.89 15.99 -9.67
C GLY A 182 -6.03 15.35 -8.84
N SER A 183 -6.72 14.31 -9.35
CA SER A 183 -6.48 13.65 -10.66
C SER A 183 -6.79 14.57 -11.84
N LYS A 184 -6.45 14.12 -13.05
CA LYS A 184 -6.82 14.84 -14.26
C LYS A 184 -8.33 15.08 -14.34
N GLU A 185 -9.12 14.08 -14.00
CA GLU A 185 -10.58 14.11 -13.98
C GLU A 185 -11.10 15.09 -12.92
N HIS A 186 -10.48 15.12 -11.75
CA HIS A 186 -10.77 16.08 -10.68
C HIS A 186 -10.46 17.51 -11.14
N ASP A 187 -9.31 17.77 -11.75
CA ASP A 187 -8.92 19.08 -12.26
C ASP A 187 -9.85 19.59 -13.34
N VAL A 188 -10.28 18.71 -14.25
CA VAL A 188 -11.27 19.06 -15.29
C VAL A 188 -12.59 19.48 -14.65
N ALA A 189 -13.03 18.77 -13.61
CA ALA A 189 -14.27 19.10 -12.91
C ALA A 189 -14.12 20.40 -12.10
N MET A 190 -13.01 20.63 -11.41
CA MET A 190 -12.71 21.89 -10.71
C MET A 190 -12.71 23.09 -11.66
N ARG A 191 -12.10 22.98 -12.84
CA ARG A 191 -12.12 24.03 -13.88
C ARG A 191 -13.53 24.32 -14.37
N LYS A 192 -14.39 23.29 -14.52
CA LYS A 192 -15.81 23.50 -14.88
C LYS A 192 -16.56 24.29 -13.80
N VAL A 193 -16.29 24.00 -12.52
CA VAL A 193 -16.87 24.79 -11.40
C VAL A 193 -16.39 26.24 -11.46
N ALA A 194 -15.09 26.49 -11.69
CA ALA A 194 -14.54 27.84 -11.85
C ALA A 194 -15.20 28.60 -13.01
N LEU A 195 -15.28 27.98 -14.19
CA LEU A 195 -15.90 28.59 -15.38
C LEU A 195 -17.39 28.94 -15.16
N ALA A 196 -18.14 28.09 -14.47
CA ALA A 196 -19.54 28.36 -14.14
C ALA A 196 -19.72 29.59 -13.23
N LYS A 197 -18.67 29.99 -12.50
CA LYS A 197 -18.59 31.20 -11.67
C LYS A 197 -17.96 32.40 -12.38
N GLY A 198 -17.60 32.28 -13.66
CA GLY A 198 -16.90 33.32 -14.40
C GLY A 198 -15.44 33.51 -13.99
N LEU A 199 -14.85 32.47 -13.40
CA LEU A 199 -13.45 32.41 -12.95
C LEU A 199 -12.61 31.49 -13.82
N HIS A 200 -11.29 31.69 -13.82
CA HIS A 200 -10.31 30.84 -14.49
C HIS A 200 -9.35 30.23 -13.46
N LEU A 201 -9.26 28.89 -13.43
CA LEU A 201 -8.36 28.13 -12.57
C LEU A 201 -7.20 27.54 -13.38
N ASN A 202 -5.97 27.81 -12.96
CA ASN A 202 -4.75 27.18 -13.45
C ASN A 202 -3.72 27.02 -12.30
N GLU A 203 -2.53 26.53 -12.62
CA GLU A 203 -1.45 26.31 -11.64
C GLU A 203 -0.93 27.58 -10.95
N TRP A 204 -1.23 28.77 -11.50
CA TRP A 204 -0.82 30.05 -10.94
C TRP A 204 -1.84 30.68 -10.00
N GLY A 205 -3.10 30.28 -10.11
CA GLY A 205 -4.17 30.84 -9.29
C GLY A 205 -5.57 30.66 -9.85
N ILE A 206 -6.52 31.25 -9.12
CA ILE A 206 -7.85 31.56 -9.61
C ILE A 206 -7.88 33.03 -10.00
N PHE A 207 -8.36 33.33 -11.19
CA PHE A 207 -8.42 34.68 -11.75
C PHE A 207 -9.87 35.04 -12.15
N ASP A 208 -10.22 36.31 -11.97
CA ASP A 208 -11.46 36.86 -12.48
C ASP A 208 -11.35 37.20 -14.00
N LYS A 209 -12.44 37.67 -14.59
CA LYS A 209 -12.49 38.09 -16.00
C LYS A 209 -11.55 39.25 -16.33
N ASN A 210 -11.11 40.03 -15.36
CA ASN A 210 -10.19 41.14 -15.49
C ASN A 210 -8.71 40.73 -15.24
N GLN A 211 -8.46 39.44 -15.11
CA GLN A 211 -7.14 38.86 -14.78
C GLN A 211 -6.63 39.21 -13.36
N ASN A 212 -7.51 39.64 -12.45
CA ASN A 212 -7.13 39.83 -11.05
C ASN A 212 -7.09 38.46 -10.36
N LYS A 213 -6.03 38.21 -9.60
CA LYS A 213 -5.88 36.98 -8.83
C LYS A 213 -6.83 36.99 -7.62
N VAL A 214 -7.72 36.01 -7.56
CA VAL A 214 -8.71 35.84 -6.48
C VAL A 214 -8.19 34.94 -5.37
N ALA A 215 -7.48 33.86 -5.73
CA ALA A 215 -6.90 32.90 -4.79
C ALA A 215 -5.71 32.17 -5.43
N GLY A 216 -4.87 31.50 -4.59
CA GLY A 216 -3.75 30.73 -5.12
C GLY A 216 -2.69 30.36 -4.09
N SER A 217 -2.58 31.07 -2.97
CA SER A 217 -1.50 30.86 -1.96
C SER A 217 -1.68 29.58 -1.16
N THR A 218 -2.92 29.22 -0.85
CA THR A 218 -3.25 27.98 -0.14
C THR A 218 -4.24 27.13 -0.94
N GLU A 219 -4.15 25.82 -0.78
CA GLU A 219 -5.05 24.89 -1.45
C GLU A 219 -6.48 25.07 -0.97
N GLU A 220 -6.70 25.25 0.35
CA GLU A 220 -8.01 25.55 0.94
C GLU A 220 -8.60 26.85 0.35
N GLY A 221 -7.79 27.90 0.16
CA GLY A 221 -8.22 29.14 -0.46
C GLY A 221 -8.68 28.96 -1.91
N VAL A 222 -8.08 28.01 -2.65
CA VAL A 222 -8.52 27.65 -4.01
C VAL A 222 -9.91 27.00 -3.98
N TYR A 223 -10.15 26.06 -3.08
CA TYR A 223 -11.45 25.41 -2.93
C TYR A 223 -12.52 26.41 -2.45
N HIS A 224 -12.23 27.21 -1.43
CA HIS A 224 -13.16 28.19 -0.88
C HIS A 224 -13.57 29.28 -1.91
N ALA A 225 -12.66 29.72 -2.78
CA ALA A 225 -12.98 30.65 -3.86
C ALA A 225 -13.98 30.07 -4.88
N LEU A 226 -14.14 28.75 -4.88
CA LEU A 226 -15.11 28.03 -5.70
C LEU A 226 -16.38 27.62 -4.92
N ASP A 227 -16.53 28.07 -3.66
CA ASP A 227 -17.58 27.66 -2.72
C ASP A 227 -17.56 26.14 -2.45
N LEU A 228 -16.36 25.57 -2.38
CA LEU A 228 -16.12 24.17 -2.05
C LEU A 228 -15.33 24.08 -0.75
N GLU A 229 -15.62 23.08 0.07
CA GLU A 229 -14.73 22.66 1.14
C GLU A 229 -13.51 21.95 0.56
N TRP A 230 -12.40 22.02 1.29
CA TRP A 230 -11.18 21.35 0.89
C TRP A 230 -11.39 19.84 0.84
N ILE A 231 -10.99 19.24 -0.28
CA ILE A 231 -11.14 17.80 -0.53
C ILE A 231 -9.80 17.11 -0.25
N PRO A 232 -9.75 16.08 0.61
CA PRO A 232 -8.54 15.29 0.84
C PRO A 232 -7.96 14.72 -0.46
N PRO A 233 -6.64 14.74 -0.66
CA PRO A 233 -6.00 14.26 -1.90
C PRO A 233 -6.40 12.84 -2.29
N GLU A 234 -6.52 11.94 -1.33
CA GLU A 234 -6.80 10.52 -1.55
C GLU A 234 -8.13 10.26 -2.27
N ILE A 235 -9.09 11.16 -2.14
CA ILE A 235 -10.42 10.99 -2.76
C ILE A 235 -10.65 11.86 -4.00
N ARG A 236 -9.62 12.56 -4.51
CA ARG A 236 -9.69 13.41 -5.71
C ARG A 236 -9.64 12.60 -7.00
N GLU A 237 -10.65 11.78 -7.25
CA GLU A 237 -10.73 10.91 -8.43
C GLU A 237 -11.99 11.17 -9.27
N ASN A 238 -12.69 12.28 -9.01
CA ASN A 238 -13.97 12.65 -9.66
C ASN A 238 -15.05 11.57 -9.53
N THR A 239 -15.19 11.03 -8.31
CA THR A 239 -16.15 9.97 -7.96
C THR A 239 -17.31 10.48 -7.08
N GLY A 240 -17.59 11.80 -7.14
CA GLY A 240 -18.66 12.46 -6.41
C GLY A 240 -18.19 13.42 -5.31
N GLU A 241 -16.89 13.50 -5.03
CA GLU A 241 -16.32 14.33 -3.96
C GLU A 241 -16.58 15.83 -4.16
N ILE A 242 -16.60 16.32 -5.41
CA ILE A 242 -16.85 17.74 -5.71
C ILE A 242 -18.28 18.14 -5.34
N GLU A 243 -19.25 17.27 -5.64
CA GLU A 243 -20.66 17.54 -5.27
C GLU A 243 -20.84 17.54 -3.75
N LEU A 244 -20.15 16.66 -3.05
CA LEU A 244 -20.20 16.57 -1.59
C LEU A 244 -19.46 17.72 -0.90
N ALA A 245 -18.48 18.34 -1.57
CA ALA A 245 -17.74 19.49 -1.06
C ALA A 245 -18.55 20.81 -1.13
N LYS A 246 -19.65 20.85 -1.87
CA LYS A 246 -20.56 22.00 -1.90
C LYS A 246 -21.28 22.19 -0.56
N ASN A 247 -21.86 23.39 -0.36
CA ASN A 247 -22.67 23.71 0.82
C ASN A 247 -21.95 23.49 2.17
N GLY A 248 -20.66 23.84 2.25
CA GLY A 248 -19.84 23.70 3.45
C GLY A 248 -19.45 22.27 3.73
N GLY A 249 -19.34 21.42 2.68
CA GLY A 249 -18.75 20.08 2.76
C GLY A 249 -19.49 19.08 3.65
N LYS A 250 -20.76 19.34 3.99
CA LYS A 250 -21.54 18.50 4.91
C LYS A 250 -21.67 17.04 4.46
N GLY A 251 -21.43 16.75 3.18
CA GLY A 251 -21.46 15.41 2.63
C GLY A 251 -20.10 14.71 2.57
N LEU A 252 -19.00 15.45 2.75
CA LEU A 252 -17.66 14.84 2.73
C LEU A 252 -17.45 13.95 3.97
N PRO A 253 -16.90 12.75 3.82
CA PRO A 253 -16.61 11.89 4.95
C PRO A 253 -15.45 12.46 5.78
N HIS A 254 -15.56 12.37 7.10
CA HIS A 254 -14.41 12.54 8.00
C HIS A 254 -13.54 11.29 7.91
N LEU A 255 -12.61 11.28 6.95
CA LEU A 255 -11.73 10.13 6.69
C LEU A 255 -10.92 9.77 7.91
N ILE A 256 -10.63 8.46 8.08
CA ILE A 256 -9.68 7.97 9.07
C ILE A 256 -8.36 8.75 9.00
N GLN A 257 -7.77 9.08 10.16
CA GLN A 257 -6.50 9.80 10.25
C GLN A 257 -5.33 8.82 10.41
N TYR A 258 -4.12 9.27 10.02
CA TYR A 258 -2.92 8.43 10.05
C TYR A 258 -2.46 8.00 11.45
N ASN A 259 -3.00 8.62 12.50
CA ASN A 259 -2.74 8.31 13.91
C ASN A 259 -3.93 7.69 14.65
N ASP A 260 -4.98 7.27 13.93
CA ASP A 260 -6.18 6.69 14.54
C ASP A 260 -6.02 5.22 14.91
N LEU A 261 -5.11 4.47 14.25
CA LEU A 261 -4.90 3.05 14.56
C LEU A 261 -4.31 2.88 15.96
N ARG A 262 -4.84 1.93 16.69
CA ARG A 262 -4.42 1.56 18.05
C ARG A 262 -3.75 0.19 18.09
N GLY A 263 -3.96 -0.65 17.12
CA GLY A 263 -3.37 -1.98 17.04
C GLY A 263 -3.21 -2.50 15.63
N ASP A 264 -2.53 -3.63 15.54
CA ASP A 264 -2.28 -4.39 14.32
C ASP A 264 -2.68 -5.85 14.60
N LEU A 265 -3.58 -6.40 13.77
CA LEU A 265 -4.20 -7.70 14.01
C LEU A 265 -3.65 -8.81 13.11
N GLN A 266 -2.60 -8.52 12.30
CA GLN A 266 -1.90 -9.52 11.53
C GLN A 266 -0.38 -9.30 11.62
N VAL A 267 0.24 -10.06 12.55
CA VAL A 267 1.67 -9.98 12.85
C VAL A 267 2.22 -11.41 13.03
N HIS A 268 3.31 -11.71 12.32
CA HIS A 268 3.98 -13.01 12.33
C HIS A 268 5.25 -12.98 13.17
N SER A 269 5.49 -14.06 13.90
CA SER A 269 6.70 -14.25 14.70
C SER A 269 7.64 -15.27 14.07
N ASN A 270 8.82 -15.44 14.67
CA ASN A 270 9.76 -16.49 14.29
C ASN A 270 9.32 -17.91 14.70
N SER A 271 8.10 -18.07 15.18
CA SER A 271 7.48 -19.40 15.33
C SER A 271 7.11 -19.99 13.96
N THR A 272 6.86 -19.12 12.97
CA THR A 272 6.62 -19.50 11.57
C THR A 272 7.63 -18.82 10.64
N ASP A 273 7.25 -17.86 9.84
CA ASP A 273 8.08 -17.20 8.84
C ASP A 273 8.40 -15.73 9.14
N GLY A 274 7.98 -15.24 10.29
CA GLY A 274 8.45 -13.97 10.82
C GLY A 274 9.93 -14.03 11.23
N THR A 275 10.59 -12.87 11.25
CA THR A 275 12.03 -12.78 11.49
C THR A 275 12.42 -12.56 12.95
N MET A 276 11.48 -12.21 13.82
CA MET A 276 11.73 -11.80 15.20
C MET A 276 10.81 -12.54 16.18
N SER A 277 11.21 -12.57 17.47
CA SER A 277 10.39 -13.13 18.54
C SER A 277 9.12 -12.30 18.76
N ILE A 278 8.11 -12.90 19.39
CA ILE A 278 6.88 -12.20 19.79
C ILE A 278 7.22 -10.96 20.63
N GLU A 279 8.17 -11.09 21.55
CA GLU A 279 8.62 -10.00 22.41
C GLU A 279 9.24 -8.85 21.62
N ASP A 280 10.09 -9.15 20.62
CA ASP A 280 10.75 -8.13 19.82
C ASP A 280 9.74 -7.41 18.91
N MET A 281 8.77 -8.15 18.32
CA MET A 281 7.69 -7.55 17.54
C MET A 281 6.82 -6.62 18.41
N ALA A 282 6.42 -7.07 19.62
CA ALA A 282 5.62 -6.29 20.56
C ALA A 282 6.34 -5.00 21.00
N LEU A 283 7.65 -5.11 21.27
CA LEU A 283 8.46 -3.97 21.67
C LEU A 283 8.49 -2.89 20.57
N VAL A 284 8.78 -3.28 19.33
CA VAL A 284 8.85 -2.34 18.20
C VAL A 284 7.48 -1.74 17.90
N ALA A 285 6.42 -2.54 17.91
CA ALA A 285 5.06 -2.07 17.69
C ALA A 285 4.69 -0.96 18.69
N LYS A 286 5.03 -1.15 19.97
CA LYS A 286 4.77 -0.16 21.01
C LYS A 286 5.64 1.08 20.90
N GLU A 287 6.96 0.89 20.80
CA GLU A 287 7.91 2.00 20.98
C GLU A 287 8.10 2.85 19.73
N ASN A 288 8.13 2.20 18.56
CA ASN A 288 8.37 2.90 17.31
C ASN A 288 7.08 3.35 16.61
N PHE A 289 5.96 2.64 16.86
CA PHE A 289 4.69 2.91 16.18
C PHE A 289 3.57 3.33 17.13
N GLY A 290 3.79 3.29 18.45
CA GLY A 290 2.83 3.76 19.44
C GLY A 290 1.56 2.92 19.55
N LEU A 291 1.57 1.68 19.03
CA LEU A 291 0.42 0.77 19.11
C LEU A 291 0.13 0.39 20.57
N GLU A 292 -1.11 0.08 20.85
CA GLU A 292 -1.58 -0.35 22.18
C GLU A 292 -1.70 -1.86 22.27
N TYR A 293 -1.86 -2.54 21.14
CA TYR A 293 -1.94 -3.98 21.04
C TYR A 293 -1.48 -4.49 19.66
N ILE A 294 -1.07 -5.77 19.65
CA ILE A 294 -0.87 -6.55 18.40
C ILE A 294 -1.49 -7.93 18.58
N ALA A 295 -1.92 -8.55 17.47
CA ALA A 295 -2.30 -9.97 17.45
C ALA A 295 -1.21 -10.78 16.75
N ILE A 296 -0.74 -11.85 17.37
CA ILE A 296 0.22 -12.78 16.77
C ILE A 296 -0.56 -13.85 16.00
N THR A 297 -0.46 -13.76 14.68
CA THR A 297 -1.25 -14.54 13.72
C THR A 297 -0.37 -15.51 12.93
N ASP A 298 0.52 -16.21 13.62
CA ASP A 298 1.39 -17.20 13.00
C ASP A 298 0.57 -18.22 12.18
N HIS A 299 1.11 -18.66 11.05
CA HIS A 299 0.45 -19.57 10.10
C HIS A 299 0.15 -20.93 10.71
N THR A 300 -0.86 -21.64 10.18
CA THR A 300 -1.28 -22.97 10.64
C THR A 300 -0.78 -24.09 9.74
N LYS A 301 -0.89 -25.32 10.23
CA LYS A 301 -0.21 -26.55 9.77
C LYS A 301 -0.31 -26.87 8.27
N SER A 302 -1.35 -26.40 7.55
CA SER A 302 -1.46 -26.68 6.11
C SER A 302 -0.48 -25.88 5.26
N LEU A 303 0.07 -24.75 5.78
CA LEU A 303 1.08 -23.97 5.11
C LEU A 303 2.49 -24.43 5.50
N LYS A 304 2.90 -25.59 4.98
CA LYS A 304 4.16 -26.25 5.34
C LYS A 304 5.41 -25.43 5.03
N LEU A 305 5.37 -24.53 4.05
CA LEU A 305 6.52 -23.68 3.66
C LEU A 305 6.91 -22.69 4.75
N THR A 306 5.97 -22.32 5.62
CA THR A 306 6.18 -21.38 6.72
C THR A 306 6.37 -22.08 8.07
N ASN A 307 6.48 -23.42 8.11
CA ASN A 307 6.46 -24.23 9.34
C ASN A 307 5.20 -24.01 10.19
N GLY A 308 4.04 -23.88 9.54
CA GLY A 308 2.76 -23.59 10.18
C GLY A 308 2.44 -24.47 11.38
N LEU A 309 1.92 -23.85 12.43
CA LEU A 309 1.68 -24.44 13.77
C LEU A 309 0.51 -25.42 13.75
N ASP A 310 0.67 -26.53 14.47
CA ASP A 310 -0.41 -27.46 14.78
C ASP A 310 -1.22 -27.00 16.02
N GLU A 311 -2.25 -27.77 16.36
CA GLU A 311 -3.16 -27.48 17.47
C GLU A 311 -2.45 -27.32 18.82
N THR A 312 -1.46 -28.17 19.09
CA THR A 312 -0.69 -28.16 20.35
C THR A 312 0.22 -26.93 20.39
N GLN A 313 0.92 -26.67 19.28
CA GLN A 313 1.83 -25.53 19.16
C GLN A 313 1.10 -24.19 19.27
N LEU A 314 -0.13 -24.06 18.68
CA LEU A 314 -0.96 -22.87 18.83
C LEU A 314 -1.36 -22.61 20.28
N LEU A 315 -1.77 -23.65 21.01
CA LEU A 315 -2.14 -23.51 22.42
C LEU A 315 -0.92 -23.20 23.31
N ASP A 316 0.24 -23.79 23.02
CA ASP A 316 1.49 -23.44 23.67
C ASP A 316 1.91 -22.00 23.45
N GLN A 317 1.71 -21.49 22.23
CA GLN A 317 1.95 -20.08 21.89
C GLN A 317 0.99 -19.16 22.64
N ALA A 318 -0.30 -19.49 22.71
CA ALA A 318 -1.28 -18.72 23.47
C ALA A 318 -0.92 -18.65 24.97
N ASN A 319 -0.45 -19.75 25.56
CA ASN A 319 0.04 -19.78 26.95
C ASN A 319 1.27 -18.86 27.14
N LYS A 320 2.25 -18.91 26.22
CA LYS A 320 3.42 -18.01 26.26
C LYS A 320 3.00 -16.54 26.17
N ILE A 321 2.03 -16.22 25.30
CA ILE A 321 1.49 -14.86 25.17
C ILE A 321 0.82 -14.41 26.47
N ALA A 322 0.08 -15.30 27.16
CA ALA A 322 -0.52 -15.00 28.45
C ALA A 322 0.55 -14.68 29.52
N GLU A 323 1.62 -15.49 29.61
CA GLU A 323 2.76 -15.22 30.48
C GLU A 323 3.46 -13.89 30.17
N LEU A 324 3.66 -13.57 28.88
CA LEU A 324 4.23 -12.29 28.46
C LEU A 324 3.36 -11.11 28.88
N ASN A 325 2.05 -11.20 28.70
CA ASN A 325 1.12 -10.16 29.13
C ASN A 325 1.15 -9.93 30.63
N ASP A 326 1.32 -10.99 31.43
CA ASP A 326 1.43 -10.86 32.88
C ASP A 326 2.76 -10.19 33.29
N ARG A 327 3.87 -10.53 32.65
CA ARG A 327 5.16 -9.84 32.81
C ARG A 327 5.07 -8.33 32.43
N ILE A 328 4.39 -8.01 31.34
CA ILE A 328 4.15 -6.61 30.92
C ILE A 328 3.38 -5.86 32.02
N LYS A 329 2.28 -6.43 32.54
CA LYS A 329 1.48 -5.82 33.63
C LYS A 329 2.31 -5.56 34.89
N GLN A 330 3.24 -6.44 35.21
CA GLN A 330 4.11 -6.35 36.39
C GLN A 330 5.28 -5.36 36.16
N GLY A 331 5.47 -4.84 34.96
CA GLY A 331 6.60 -4.00 34.60
C GLY A 331 7.94 -4.73 34.58
N GLN A 332 7.90 -6.07 34.49
CA GLN A 332 9.08 -6.97 34.49
C GLN A 332 9.63 -7.19 33.06
N TYR A 333 9.20 -6.40 32.10
CA TYR A 333 9.70 -6.46 30.74
C TYR A 333 11.04 -5.70 30.67
N ASP A 334 12.14 -6.42 30.97
CA ASP A 334 13.50 -5.87 30.97
C ASP A 334 14.14 -6.04 29.59
N THR A 335 14.31 -4.96 28.90
CA THR A 335 15.03 -4.89 27.62
C THR A 335 16.53 -4.68 27.86
N LYS A 336 17.22 -5.64 28.46
CA LYS A 336 18.71 -5.64 28.50
C LYS A 336 19.35 -5.92 27.13
N ARG A 337 18.58 -5.99 26.05
CA ARG A 337 19.09 -6.14 24.69
C ARG A 337 19.44 -4.77 24.10
N PRO A 338 20.56 -4.66 23.35
CA PRO A 338 20.91 -3.41 22.69
C PRO A 338 19.77 -3.01 21.75
N PRO A 339 19.37 -1.73 21.75
CA PRO A 339 18.23 -1.27 20.96
C PRO A 339 18.46 -1.59 19.47
N LEU A 340 17.48 -2.19 18.84
CA LEU A 340 17.37 -2.35 17.38
C LEU A 340 17.49 -1.01 16.61
N ARG A 341 17.58 0.11 17.31
CA ARG A 341 17.68 1.50 16.86
C ARG A 341 18.72 1.76 15.76
N ARG A 342 19.77 0.96 15.62
CA ARG A 342 20.83 1.25 14.63
C ARG A 342 20.55 0.82 13.20
N LYS A 343 19.48 0.07 12.91
CA LYS A 343 19.17 -0.43 11.55
C LYS A 343 17.83 0.02 10.97
N LEU A 344 16.92 0.60 11.76
CA LEU A 344 15.54 0.87 11.35
C LEU A 344 15.20 2.36 11.15
N GLU A 345 16.13 3.28 11.42
CA GLU A 345 15.84 4.69 11.19
C GLU A 345 16.14 5.09 9.74
N PRO A 346 15.16 5.66 9.01
CA PRO A 346 15.47 6.78 8.14
C PRO A 346 15.94 7.91 9.09
N ARG A 347 17.17 8.37 8.91
CA ARG A 347 17.81 9.38 9.77
C ARG A 347 16.94 10.63 9.88
N HIS A 348 16.08 10.71 10.88
CA HIS A 348 15.59 11.97 11.41
C HIS A 348 16.58 12.42 12.50
N ILE A 349 17.56 13.20 12.09
CA ILE A 349 18.43 13.93 13.01
C ILE A 349 17.60 15.12 13.50
N HIS A 350 16.99 15.01 14.68
CA HIS A 350 16.71 16.16 15.52
C HIS A 350 17.75 16.17 16.64
N ASP A 351 18.56 17.24 16.62
CA ASP A 351 19.50 17.67 17.66
C ASP A 351 20.33 16.59 18.36
N GLY A 352 21.51 16.34 17.85
CA GLY A 352 22.76 15.77 18.38
C GLY A 352 22.89 15.34 19.86
N LYS A 353 21.87 14.79 20.50
CA LYS A 353 21.95 14.18 21.84
C LYS A 353 21.53 12.72 21.77
N GLU A 354 22.47 11.83 22.05
CA GLU A 354 22.15 10.43 22.40
C GLU A 354 21.27 10.43 23.66
N ILE A 355 19.99 10.13 23.46
CA ILE A 355 19.09 9.86 24.58
C ILE A 355 19.12 8.33 24.79
N THR A 356 19.93 7.87 25.72
CA THR A 356 19.81 6.53 26.31
C THR A 356 18.59 6.53 27.24
N THR A 357 17.41 6.26 26.71
CA THR A 357 16.23 6.00 27.53
C THR A 357 16.06 4.48 27.66
N THR A 358 16.08 4.02 28.92
CA THR A 358 15.58 2.69 29.30
C THR A 358 14.07 2.72 29.03
N VAL A 359 13.62 2.07 27.96
CA VAL A 359 12.21 2.10 27.58
C VAL A 359 11.56 0.83 28.10
N THR A 360 10.58 0.98 29.00
CA THR A 360 9.71 -0.09 29.48
C THR A 360 8.46 -0.13 28.61
N VAL A 361 8.09 -1.31 28.09
CA VAL A 361 6.76 -1.51 27.50
C VAL A 361 5.73 -1.05 28.53
N GLY A 362 4.96 -0.03 28.20
CA GLY A 362 3.98 0.53 29.15
C GLY A 362 2.99 -0.55 29.60
N LYS A 363 2.63 -0.54 30.89
CA LYS A 363 1.74 -1.53 31.54
C LYS A 363 0.41 -1.81 30.82
N ASN A 364 0.05 -0.98 29.86
CA ASN A 364 -1.21 -1.04 29.12
C ASN A 364 -1.09 -1.69 27.74
N PHE A 365 0.11 -2.13 27.31
CA PHE A 365 0.25 -2.85 26.03
C PHE A 365 -0.28 -4.27 26.14
N LYS A 366 -0.94 -4.77 25.08
CA LYS A 366 -1.52 -6.10 25.05
C LYS A 366 -1.05 -6.87 23.81
N ILE A 367 -0.64 -8.11 24.00
CA ILE A 367 -0.41 -9.08 22.94
C ILE A 367 -1.63 -10.01 22.91
N LEU A 368 -2.27 -10.16 21.77
CA LEU A 368 -3.41 -11.05 21.57
C LEU A 368 -2.93 -12.37 20.98
N SER A 369 -3.45 -13.48 21.52
CA SER A 369 -3.26 -14.80 20.96
C SER A 369 -4.17 -14.95 19.74
N ALA A 370 -3.59 -15.27 18.58
CA ALA A 370 -4.33 -15.35 17.33
C ALA A 370 -3.72 -16.41 16.40
N ALA A 371 -4.35 -16.63 15.25
CA ALA A 371 -3.80 -17.47 14.20
C ALA A 371 -4.28 -16.98 12.83
N GLU A 372 -3.43 -17.14 11.79
CA GLU A 372 -3.84 -17.09 10.41
C GLU A 372 -4.12 -18.52 9.92
N VAL A 373 -5.40 -18.91 9.95
CA VAL A 373 -5.82 -20.26 9.59
C VAL A 373 -6.07 -20.40 8.10
N ASN A 374 -5.74 -21.57 7.56
CA ASN A 374 -5.93 -21.83 6.15
C ASN A 374 -7.38 -22.23 5.84
N ILE A 375 -8.01 -21.54 4.88
CA ILE A 375 -9.26 -21.97 4.27
C ILE A 375 -8.93 -23.06 3.24
N MET A 376 -9.39 -24.28 3.49
CA MET A 376 -9.16 -25.45 2.64
C MET A 376 -9.98 -25.35 1.35
N LYS A 377 -9.76 -26.25 0.39
CA LYS A 377 -10.43 -26.23 -0.92
C LYS A 377 -11.95 -26.32 -0.83
N ASP A 378 -12.46 -26.99 0.19
CA ASP A 378 -13.89 -27.17 0.47
C ASP A 378 -14.49 -26.09 1.38
N GLY A 379 -13.70 -25.08 1.76
CA GLY A 379 -14.12 -24.02 2.67
C GLY A 379 -13.98 -24.34 4.16
N SER A 380 -13.57 -25.56 4.54
CA SER A 380 -13.23 -25.91 5.92
C SER A 380 -11.92 -25.26 6.35
N LEU A 381 -11.69 -25.21 7.67
CA LEU A 381 -10.43 -24.71 8.24
C LEU A 381 -9.49 -25.88 8.56
N ASP A 382 -8.19 -25.62 8.52
CA ASP A 382 -7.18 -26.63 8.85
C ASP A 382 -6.97 -26.85 10.36
N ILE A 383 -7.56 -25.99 11.21
CA ILE A 383 -7.59 -26.12 12.68
C ILE A 383 -9.03 -26.27 13.15
N PRO A 384 -9.32 -27.19 14.09
CA PRO A 384 -10.68 -27.41 14.57
C PRO A 384 -11.14 -26.32 15.54
N ASN A 385 -12.45 -26.01 15.57
CA ASN A 385 -13.04 -24.92 16.34
C ASN A 385 -12.72 -24.99 17.85
N ASN A 386 -12.68 -26.18 18.45
CA ASN A 386 -12.37 -26.34 19.88
C ASN A 386 -10.95 -25.86 20.28
N VAL A 387 -10.06 -25.63 19.29
CA VAL A 387 -8.77 -24.98 19.48
C VAL A 387 -8.89 -23.50 19.18
N LEU A 388 -9.56 -23.14 18.08
CA LEU A 388 -9.75 -21.75 17.66
C LEU A 388 -10.49 -20.91 18.73
N ASP A 389 -11.51 -21.47 19.35
CA ASP A 389 -12.31 -20.83 20.41
C ASP A 389 -11.50 -20.48 21.68
N LYS A 390 -10.23 -20.91 21.76
CA LYS A 390 -9.31 -20.57 22.86
C LYS A 390 -8.37 -19.42 22.55
N LEU A 391 -8.40 -18.94 21.30
CA LEU A 391 -7.63 -17.78 20.87
C LEU A 391 -8.42 -16.48 21.07
N ASP A 392 -7.73 -15.37 21.20
CA ASP A 392 -8.37 -14.04 21.29
C ASP A 392 -8.95 -13.61 19.94
N ILE A 393 -8.30 -13.98 18.82
CA ILE A 393 -8.69 -13.62 17.44
C ILE A 393 -8.35 -14.78 16.48
N VAL A 394 -9.25 -15.03 15.54
CA VAL A 394 -9.05 -15.96 14.44
C VAL A 394 -9.18 -15.24 13.10
N GLY A 395 -8.07 -15.11 12.39
CA GLY A 395 -8.07 -14.67 10.99
C GLY A 395 -7.97 -15.87 10.05
N ALA A 396 -8.69 -15.81 8.93
CA ALA A 396 -8.70 -16.91 7.95
C ALA A 396 -8.29 -16.41 6.57
N ALA A 397 -7.46 -17.20 5.86
CA ALA A 397 -6.91 -16.81 4.56
C ALA A 397 -6.84 -17.96 3.57
N ILE A 398 -6.81 -17.61 2.29
CA ILE A 398 -6.57 -18.54 1.19
C ILE A 398 -5.10 -18.49 0.77
N HIS A 399 -4.38 -19.62 0.93
CA HIS A 399 -2.98 -19.75 0.51
C HIS A 399 -2.74 -20.77 -0.61
N SER A 400 -3.81 -21.39 -1.12
CA SER A 400 -3.70 -22.43 -2.13
C SER A 400 -4.87 -22.41 -3.11
N ASN A 401 -4.70 -23.09 -4.25
CA ASN A 401 -5.78 -23.25 -5.23
C ASN A 401 -6.35 -21.91 -5.76
N PHE A 402 -5.49 -20.96 -6.08
CA PHE A 402 -5.86 -19.60 -6.53
C PHE A 402 -6.58 -19.57 -7.90
N LEU A 403 -6.48 -20.63 -8.69
CA LEU A 403 -7.01 -20.71 -10.05
C LEU A 403 -8.35 -21.46 -10.16
N LEU A 404 -9.07 -21.62 -9.05
CA LEU A 404 -10.41 -22.21 -9.09
C LEU A 404 -11.40 -21.30 -9.84
N PRO A 405 -12.44 -21.85 -10.47
CA PRO A 405 -13.53 -21.04 -11.06
C PRO A 405 -14.14 -20.09 -10.04
N ILE A 406 -14.65 -18.95 -10.51
CA ILE A 406 -15.18 -17.87 -9.64
C ILE A 406 -16.29 -18.36 -8.68
N GLU A 407 -17.17 -19.22 -9.16
CA GLU A 407 -18.25 -19.78 -8.35
C GLU A 407 -17.67 -20.64 -7.22
N VAL A 408 -16.74 -21.54 -7.55
CA VAL A 408 -16.11 -22.47 -6.59
C VAL A 408 -15.27 -21.69 -5.56
N GLN A 409 -14.54 -20.68 -6.01
CA GLN A 409 -13.72 -19.85 -5.13
C GLN A 409 -14.59 -18.97 -4.22
N THR A 410 -15.69 -18.47 -4.75
CA THR A 410 -16.66 -17.70 -3.97
C THR A 410 -17.31 -18.60 -2.90
N ASP A 411 -17.85 -19.75 -3.30
CA ASP A 411 -18.50 -20.70 -2.37
C ASP A 411 -17.54 -21.15 -1.26
N ARG A 412 -16.26 -21.36 -1.57
CA ARG A 412 -15.19 -21.66 -0.61
C ARG A 412 -15.08 -20.60 0.48
N LEU A 413 -15.10 -19.32 0.12
CA LEU A 413 -15.06 -18.21 1.08
C LEU A 413 -16.37 -18.07 1.85
N LEU A 414 -17.51 -18.20 1.16
CA LEU A 414 -18.82 -18.13 1.83
C LEU A 414 -18.99 -19.24 2.87
N GLN A 415 -18.51 -20.45 2.55
CA GLN A 415 -18.51 -21.59 3.48
C GLN A 415 -17.61 -21.31 4.71
N ALA A 416 -16.41 -20.73 4.51
CA ALA A 416 -15.54 -20.35 5.61
C ALA A 416 -16.19 -19.29 6.51
N LEU A 417 -16.83 -18.27 5.93
CA LEU A 417 -17.53 -17.21 6.67
C LEU A 417 -18.72 -17.72 7.52
N GLU A 418 -19.24 -18.91 7.27
CA GLU A 418 -20.25 -19.55 8.13
C GLU A 418 -19.67 -20.07 9.44
N ASN A 419 -18.35 -20.23 9.52
CA ASN A 419 -17.72 -20.70 10.74
C ASN A 419 -17.73 -19.59 11.82
N PRO A 420 -18.37 -19.85 13.00
CA PRO A 420 -18.51 -18.82 14.03
C PRO A 420 -17.18 -18.42 14.70
N SER A 421 -16.15 -19.25 14.59
CA SER A 421 -14.83 -18.97 15.18
C SER A 421 -14.00 -17.98 14.34
N ILE A 422 -14.41 -17.62 13.10
CA ILE A 422 -13.67 -16.67 12.26
C ILE A 422 -14.10 -15.24 12.57
N ASP A 423 -13.16 -14.39 12.98
CA ASP A 423 -13.34 -12.96 13.21
C ASP A 423 -12.99 -12.11 11.98
N ILE A 424 -11.94 -12.49 11.25
CA ILE A 424 -11.37 -11.69 10.16
C ILE A 424 -11.09 -12.56 8.93
N ILE A 425 -11.38 -12.07 7.73
CA ILE A 425 -10.80 -12.62 6.49
C ILE A 425 -9.59 -11.75 6.13
N PHE A 426 -8.39 -12.36 6.19
CA PHE A 426 -7.15 -11.72 5.81
C PHE A 426 -6.95 -11.70 4.29
N HIS A 427 -6.32 -10.63 3.78
CA HIS A 427 -6.05 -10.37 2.37
C HIS A 427 -7.10 -11.00 1.42
N PRO A 428 -8.35 -10.51 1.46
CA PRO A 428 -9.55 -11.22 0.97
C PRO A 428 -9.56 -11.54 -0.52
N THR A 429 -8.69 -10.95 -1.33
CA THR A 429 -8.55 -11.29 -2.76
C THR A 429 -7.24 -12.00 -3.09
N GLY A 430 -6.30 -12.03 -2.16
CA GLY A 430 -4.99 -12.67 -2.32
C GLY A 430 -4.16 -12.06 -3.45
N ARG A 431 -4.40 -10.80 -3.82
CA ARG A 431 -3.67 -10.11 -4.89
C ARG A 431 -2.22 -9.77 -4.48
N ARG A 432 -1.35 -9.65 -5.48
CA ARG A 432 -0.01 -9.07 -5.36
C ARG A 432 0.18 -8.09 -6.52
N ILE A 433 0.20 -6.79 -6.23
CA ILE A 433 0.25 -5.72 -7.24
C ILE A 433 1.46 -5.92 -8.17
N ASN A 434 1.28 -5.77 -9.46
CA ASN A 434 2.27 -6.03 -10.52
C ASN A 434 2.81 -7.48 -10.59
N LYS A 435 2.35 -8.41 -9.74
CA LYS A 435 2.84 -9.81 -9.71
C LYS A 435 1.74 -10.82 -9.99
N ARG A 436 0.60 -10.69 -9.32
CA ARG A 436 -0.53 -11.62 -9.41
C ARG A 436 -1.83 -10.88 -9.17
N GLU A 437 -2.76 -10.96 -10.07
CA GLU A 437 -4.13 -10.52 -9.81
C GLU A 437 -4.74 -11.37 -8.68
N GLY A 438 -5.74 -10.82 -8.00
CA GLY A 438 -6.49 -11.57 -7.00
C GLY A 438 -7.13 -12.83 -7.61
N TYR A 439 -7.37 -13.84 -6.80
CA TYR A 439 -8.13 -14.98 -7.23
C TYR A 439 -9.57 -14.57 -7.61
N PRO A 440 -10.20 -15.27 -8.59
CA PRO A 440 -11.53 -14.88 -9.03
C PRO A 440 -12.56 -15.12 -7.91
N VAL A 441 -13.20 -14.05 -7.44
CA VAL A 441 -14.23 -14.08 -6.39
C VAL A 441 -15.32 -13.07 -6.69
N ASN A 442 -16.58 -13.44 -6.40
CA ASN A 442 -17.69 -12.49 -6.45
C ASN A 442 -17.65 -11.60 -5.21
N ILE A 443 -17.11 -10.40 -5.37
CA ILE A 443 -16.91 -9.44 -4.28
C ILE A 443 -18.24 -9.04 -3.62
N GLU A 444 -19.33 -8.86 -4.37
CA GLU A 444 -20.62 -8.47 -3.80
C GLU A 444 -21.14 -9.56 -2.84
N LYS A 445 -21.08 -10.83 -3.26
CA LYS A 445 -21.48 -11.96 -2.40
C LYS A 445 -20.59 -12.08 -1.16
N LEU A 446 -19.25 -11.88 -1.32
CA LEU A 446 -18.32 -11.88 -0.20
C LEU A 446 -18.68 -10.79 0.81
N LEU A 447 -18.91 -9.56 0.33
CA LEU A 447 -19.28 -8.43 1.17
C LEU A 447 -20.62 -8.65 1.88
N ASP A 448 -21.63 -9.14 1.18
CA ASP A 448 -22.94 -9.41 1.77
C ASP A 448 -22.82 -10.48 2.86
N LYS A 449 -22.10 -11.57 2.60
CA LYS A 449 -21.89 -12.64 3.59
C LYS A 449 -21.08 -12.16 4.80
N ALA A 450 -20.02 -11.37 4.61
CA ALA A 450 -19.24 -10.81 5.71
C ALA A 450 -20.09 -9.91 6.62
N LYS A 451 -21.04 -9.14 6.03
CA LYS A 451 -22.00 -8.36 6.76
C LYS A 451 -22.96 -9.25 7.58
N ASP A 452 -23.53 -10.28 6.95
CA ASP A 452 -24.49 -11.18 7.58
C ASP A 452 -23.87 -11.95 8.76
N THR A 453 -22.60 -12.30 8.65
CA THR A 453 -21.86 -13.04 9.68
C THR A 453 -21.12 -12.14 10.66
N ASN A 454 -21.18 -10.82 10.50
CA ASN A 454 -20.39 -9.84 11.28
C ASN A 454 -18.88 -10.15 11.27
N THR A 455 -18.37 -10.70 10.16
CA THR A 455 -16.93 -10.97 9.98
C THR A 455 -16.26 -9.74 9.43
N LEU A 456 -15.11 -9.36 9.99
CA LEU A 456 -14.30 -8.24 9.52
C LEU A 456 -13.57 -8.62 8.22
N LEU A 457 -13.36 -7.64 7.37
CA LEU A 457 -12.49 -7.80 6.19
C LEU A 457 -11.25 -6.95 6.36
N GLU A 458 -10.13 -7.50 5.99
CA GLU A 458 -8.85 -6.83 6.10
C GLU A 458 -8.59 -5.84 4.95
N ILE A 459 -7.87 -4.79 5.27
CA ILE A 459 -7.06 -4.00 4.34
C ILE A 459 -5.61 -4.30 4.70
N ASP A 460 -5.04 -5.35 4.11
CA ASP A 460 -3.63 -5.67 4.23
C ASP A 460 -2.79 -4.49 3.72
N ALA A 461 -2.04 -3.89 4.62
CA ALA A 461 -1.26 -2.69 4.34
C ALA A 461 0.10 -2.98 3.69
N HIS A 462 0.47 -4.25 3.50
CA HIS A 462 1.70 -4.57 2.79
C HIS A 462 1.68 -3.96 1.40
N TYR A 463 2.67 -3.11 1.09
CA TYR A 463 2.63 -2.21 -0.06
C TYR A 463 2.54 -2.91 -1.42
N ASP A 464 2.84 -4.20 -1.50
CA ASP A 464 2.66 -4.99 -2.73
C ASP A 464 1.33 -5.76 -2.76
N ARG A 465 0.49 -5.64 -1.72
CA ARG A 465 -0.87 -6.20 -1.66
C ARG A 465 -1.94 -5.10 -1.69
N LEU A 466 -2.00 -4.27 -0.65
CA LEU A 466 -3.07 -3.28 -0.40
C LEU A 466 -4.46 -3.90 -0.63
N ASP A 467 -4.71 -5.02 0.03
CA ASP A 467 -5.85 -5.91 -0.17
C ASP A 467 -6.79 -5.88 1.06
N LEU A 468 -7.94 -5.31 0.97
CA LEU A 468 -8.75 -4.92 -0.19
C LEU A 468 -8.25 -3.67 -0.93
N LYS A 469 -8.46 -3.64 -2.27
CA LYS A 469 -8.24 -2.43 -3.04
C LYS A 469 -9.30 -1.35 -2.74
N ASP A 470 -8.96 -0.09 -3.04
CA ASP A 470 -9.78 1.09 -2.73
C ASP A 470 -11.24 1.01 -3.20
N GLU A 471 -11.50 0.45 -4.39
CA GLU A 471 -12.86 0.24 -4.91
C GLU A 471 -13.68 -0.70 -4.01
N TYR A 472 -13.08 -1.79 -3.54
CA TYR A 472 -13.76 -2.77 -2.69
C TYR A 472 -13.93 -2.25 -1.25
N VAL A 473 -12.96 -1.48 -0.76
CA VAL A 473 -13.10 -0.72 0.49
C VAL A 473 -14.30 0.22 0.40
N ARG A 474 -14.43 0.95 -0.73
CA ARG A 474 -15.58 1.83 -0.98
C ARG A 474 -16.92 1.09 -0.91
N MET A 475 -16.99 -0.07 -1.57
CA MET A 475 -18.18 -0.92 -1.55
C MET A 475 -18.50 -1.41 -0.13
N ALA A 476 -17.48 -1.85 0.62
CA ALA A 476 -17.62 -2.31 2.00
C ALA A 476 -18.16 -1.19 2.91
N VAL A 477 -17.59 0.01 2.84
CA VAL A 477 -18.04 1.19 3.58
C VAL A 477 -19.48 1.53 3.24
N GLN A 478 -19.88 1.54 1.97
CA GLN A 478 -21.24 1.80 1.52
C GLN A 478 -22.25 0.77 2.05
N LYS A 479 -21.83 -0.50 2.19
CA LYS A 479 -22.65 -1.57 2.77
C LYS A 479 -22.64 -1.56 4.30
N GLY A 480 -21.81 -0.74 4.94
CA GLY A 480 -21.68 -0.66 6.41
C GLY A 480 -20.96 -1.88 7.00
N ILE A 481 -19.99 -2.43 6.26
CA ILE A 481 -19.14 -3.55 6.70
C ILE A 481 -17.97 -3.00 7.49
N ASN A 482 -17.64 -3.62 8.60
CA ASN A 482 -16.50 -3.26 9.43
C ASN A 482 -15.21 -3.83 8.84
N LEU A 483 -14.17 -3.00 8.83
CA LEU A 483 -12.86 -3.33 8.29
C LEU A 483 -11.79 -3.28 9.39
N VAL A 484 -10.63 -3.88 9.11
CA VAL A 484 -9.39 -3.73 9.88
C VAL A 484 -8.28 -3.32 8.93
N ILE A 485 -7.23 -2.67 9.44
CA ILE A 485 -6.03 -2.31 8.67
C ILE A 485 -4.85 -2.95 9.38
N ASP A 486 -4.22 -3.91 8.74
CA ASP A 486 -3.14 -4.70 9.33
C ASP A 486 -1.91 -4.71 8.42
N SER A 487 -0.74 -4.92 9.00
CA SER A 487 0.52 -4.77 8.25
C SER A 487 1.00 -6.05 7.58
N ASP A 488 0.46 -7.20 7.92
CA ASP A 488 0.99 -8.53 7.55
C ASP A 488 2.50 -8.62 7.88
N ALA A 489 2.85 -8.18 9.12
CA ALA A 489 4.23 -7.93 9.51
C ALA A 489 5.00 -9.20 9.77
N HIS A 490 5.96 -9.53 8.91
CA HIS A 490 6.95 -10.60 9.08
C HIS A 490 8.33 -10.07 9.55
N HIS A 491 8.46 -8.76 9.61
CA HIS A 491 9.64 -8.05 10.12
C HIS A 491 9.20 -6.75 10.78
N PRO A 492 9.86 -6.28 11.85
CA PRO A 492 9.43 -5.05 12.56
C PRO A 492 9.28 -3.81 11.69
N ILE A 493 10.05 -3.69 10.59
CA ILE A 493 9.92 -2.56 9.65
C ILE A 493 8.56 -2.54 8.94
N HIS A 494 7.86 -3.68 8.85
CA HIS A 494 6.58 -3.78 8.15
C HIS A 494 5.46 -3.02 8.86
N PHE A 495 5.56 -2.77 10.17
CA PHE A 495 4.62 -1.85 10.85
C PHE A 495 4.57 -0.47 10.19
N ALA A 496 5.66 -0.03 9.54
CA ALA A 496 5.66 1.21 8.77
C ALA A 496 4.70 1.18 7.57
N PHE A 497 4.23 0.01 7.16
CA PHE A 497 3.29 -0.13 6.03
C PHE A 497 1.86 0.22 6.41
N LEU A 498 1.49 0.23 7.70
CA LEU A 498 0.15 0.64 8.17
C LEU A 498 -0.31 1.97 7.54
N LYS A 499 0.60 2.91 7.29
CA LYS A 499 0.28 4.16 6.59
C LYS A 499 -0.26 3.95 5.17
N PHE A 500 0.17 2.91 4.46
CA PHE A 500 -0.33 2.61 3.12
C PHE A 500 -1.73 2.00 3.18
N GLY A 501 -1.99 1.14 4.17
CA GLY A 501 -3.34 0.62 4.46
C GLY A 501 -4.31 1.76 4.84
N ILE A 502 -3.87 2.72 5.66
CA ILE A 502 -4.66 3.92 5.96
C ILE A 502 -4.92 4.74 4.68
N GLY A 503 -3.89 4.94 3.85
CA GLY A 503 -4.05 5.61 2.55
C GLY A 503 -5.09 4.90 1.68
N GLN A 504 -5.05 3.56 1.62
CA GLN A 504 -6.00 2.73 0.90
C GLN A 504 -7.43 2.86 1.47
N ALA A 505 -7.58 2.84 2.80
CA ALA A 505 -8.85 3.06 3.47
C ALA A 505 -9.42 4.46 3.16
N ARG A 506 -8.59 5.51 3.22
CA ARG A 506 -8.96 6.89 2.86
C ARG A 506 -9.40 7.00 1.41
N ARG A 507 -8.71 6.35 0.48
CA ARG A 507 -9.11 6.24 -0.94
C ARG A 507 -10.47 5.57 -1.10
N GLY A 508 -10.75 4.57 -0.28
CA GLY A 508 -12.06 3.91 -0.17
C GLY A 508 -13.10 4.69 0.64
N TRP A 509 -12.81 5.93 1.06
CA TRP A 509 -13.69 6.83 1.82
C TRP A 509 -14.04 6.34 3.23
N ALA A 510 -13.20 5.49 3.80
CA ALA A 510 -13.41 4.97 5.14
C ALA A 510 -13.23 6.05 6.22
N LYS A 511 -14.13 6.03 7.19
CA LYS A 511 -14.10 6.84 8.42
C LYS A 511 -13.43 6.02 9.52
N LYS A 512 -13.04 6.67 10.60
CA LYS A 512 -12.54 6.00 11.81
C LYS A 512 -13.50 4.93 12.33
N SER A 513 -14.81 5.18 12.27
CA SER A 513 -15.85 4.24 12.73
C SER A 513 -15.94 2.96 11.91
N ASP A 514 -15.46 2.98 10.67
CA ASP A 514 -15.51 1.83 9.77
C ASP A 514 -14.34 0.87 10.00
N ILE A 515 -13.31 1.30 10.78
CA ILE A 515 -12.07 0.56 11.02
C ILE A 515 -11.99 0.14 12.49
N ARG A 516 -12.08 -1.16 12.74
CA ARG A 516 -12.21 -1.72 14.09
C ARG A 516 -10.96 -1.61 14.94
N ASN A 517 -9.77 -1.75 14.39
CA ASN A 517 -8.53 -1.59 15.15
C ASN A 517 -8.12 -0.13 15.44
N THR A 518 -9.06 0.81 15.27
CA THR A 518 -9.03 2.13 15.90
C THR A 518 -9.61 2.15 17.31
N LEU A 519 -10.25 1.06 17.73
CA LEU A 519 -10.85 0.91 19.07
C LEU A 519 -9.79 0.52 20.11
N PRO A 520 -9.98 0.88 21.39
CA PRO A 520 -9.22 0.27 22.50
C PRO A 520 -9.42 -1.25 22.49
N PHE A 521 -8.39 -2.03 22.89
CA PHE A 521 -8.44 -3.49 22.77
C PHE A 521 -9.67 -4.16 23.41
N LYS A 522 -10.17 -3.63 24.54
CA LYS A 522 -11.36 -4.18 25.21
C LYS A 522 -12.63 -3.99 24.39
N GLU A 523 -12.76 -2.82 23.77
CA GLU A 523 -13.89 -2.51 22.90
C GLU A 523 -13.79 -3.30 21.60
N LEU A 524 -12.56 -3.46 21.07
CA LEU A 524 -12.31 -4.32 19.92
C LEU A 524 -12.81 -5.74 20.19
N LEU A 525 -12.31 -6.41 21.24
CA LEU A 525 -12.68 -7.79 21.55
C LEU A 525 -14.20 -7.95 21.80
N SER A 526 -14.86 -6.95 22.41
CA SER A 526 -16.32 -7.00 22.59
C SER A 526 -17.10 -6.72 21.30
N SER A 527 -16.45 -6.27 20.23
CA SER A 527 -17.04 -6.03 18.91
C SER A 527 -16.86 -7.17 17.92
N LEU A 528 -16.03 -8.17 18.26
CA LEU A 528 -15.86 -9.42 17.52
C LEU A 528 -17.04 -10.37 17.75
N LYS A 529 -17.06 -11.52 17.09
CA LYS A 529 -18.14 -12.52 17.21
C LYS A 529 -18.24 -13.13 18.58
#